data_b6f362fdf9bf75bb68eb2dcc14516cab
#
_entry.id   b6f362fdf9bf75bb68eb2dcc14516cab
#
_cell.length_a   1.000
_cell.length_b   1.000
_cell.length_c   1.000
_cell.angle_alpha   90.00
_cell.angle_beta   90.00
_cell.angle_gamma   90.00
#
_symmetry.space_group_name_H-M   'P 1'
#
loop_
_entity.id
_entity.type
_entity.pdbx_description
1 polymer ?
#
loop_
_entity_poly.entity_id
_entity_poly.type
_entity_poly.pdbx_seq_one_letter_code
_entity_poly.pdbx_strand_id
1 'polypeptide(L)'
;DTEIIAGSCGGIGVDLRFPVEYSNKTDIYKGYKIKITGLRGGHSGEDIHKGRANANILLANLLNLLREKVNFLISDIKGGNFRLAIPREAFVTLALEEKDADTLKDITKHFEYEAKKIYEETAVDLKIEVSEDNLADKLLSKNTVDKIIDAIILSPNGVSSMIGSLNVVESSSNLGEVYVKDDYVYLVTEIRATFEKNRDYLYNKIALIGKYLGGELRGFSAYPSWVYKPHSSLRDTANKVYSELFGEEIKTLAVHAGLECGCFVDKIQGDMDAISIGPNAWDLHSPNERLSVSSTEKVYKFLTHILENLD
;
A
#
# COMPACT_ATOMS: atom_id res chain seq x y z
N ASP A 1 23.70 -1.37 11.01
CA ASP A 1 24.87 -1.93 11.70
C ASP A 1 24.69 -2.06 13.23
N THR A 2 23.56 -1.63 13.75
CA THR A 2 23.17 -1.70 15.18
C THR A 2 21.92 -2.54 15.41
N GLU A 3 21.46 -3.24 14.38
CA GLU A 3 20.22 -3.99 14.38
C GLU A 3 20.38 -5.35 13.69
N ILE A 4 19.71 -6.36 14.24
CA ILE A 4 19.50 -7.68 13.62
C ILE A 4 18.03 -7.77 13.27
N ILE A 5 17.71 -8.08 12.02
CA ILE A 5 16.34 -8.43 11.65
C ILE A 5 16.19 -9.94 11.81
N ALA A 6 15.15 -10.35 12.52
CA ALA A 6 14.86 -11.73 12.88
C ALA A 6 13.44 -12.17 12.48
N GLY A 7 12.79 -11.40 11.65
CA GLY A 7 11.46 -11.72 11.13
C GLY A 7 11.01 -10.72 10.07
N SER A 8 10.23 -11.20 9.09
CA SER A 8 9.68 -10.38 8.02
C SER A 8 8.28 -10.86 7.62
N CYS A 9 7.47 -9.97 7.04
CA CYS A 9 6.18 -10.39 6.48
C CYS A 9 6.35 -11.07 5.12
N GLY A 10 5.38 -11.92 4.78
CA GLY A 10 5.09 -12.32 3.41
C GLY A 10 4.11 -11.37 2.77
N GLY A 11 3.77 -11.62 1.51
CA GLY A 11 2.77 -10.81 0.81
C GLY A 11 2.26 -11.44 -0.47
N ILE A 12 1.24 -10.79 -1.06
CA ILE A 12 0.65 -11.15 -2.33
C ILE A 12 0.05 -9.91 -3.00
N GLY A 13 0.36 -9.73 -4.27
CA GLY A 13 -0.38 -8.81 -5.13
C GLY A 13 -1.75 -9.38 -5.47
N VAL A 14 -2.78 -8.56 -5.42
CA VAL A 14 -4.16 -8.95 -5.72
C VAL A 14 -4.72 -8.00 -6.75
N ASP A 15 -5.23 -8.56 -7.83
CA ASP A 15 -5.86 -7.85 -8.93
C ASP A 15 -7.36 -8.21 -8.93
N LEU A 16 -8.19 -7.29 -8.44
CA LEU A 16 -9.64 -7.36 -8.57
C LEU A 16 -10.04 -6.60 -9.84
N ARG A 17 -10.71 -7.29 -10.76
CA ARG A 17 -11.26 -6.65 -11.96
C ARG A 17 -12.74 -6.98 -12.15
N PHE A 18 -13.49 -6.03 -12.67
CA PHE A 18 -14.89 -6.24 -13.06
C PHE A 18 -15.21 -5.49 -14.36
N PRO A 19 -16.15 -6.03 -15.17
CA PRO A 19 -16.45 -5.48 -16.48
C PRO A 19 -17.09 -4.10 -16.38
N VAL A 20 -16.80 -3.28 -17.37
CA VAL A 20 -17.35 -1.93 -17.54
C VAL A 20 -18.63 -1.99 -18.36
N GLU A 21 -19.64 -1.29 -17.90
CA GLU A 21 -20.80 -0.92 -18.70
C GLU A 21 -20.67 0.57 -19.10
N TYR A 22 -20.99 0.88 -20.34
CA TYR A 22 -20.91 2.24 -20.86
C TYR A 22 -22.28 2.85 -21.09
N SER A 23 -22.34 4.16 -20.98
CA SER A 23 -23.44 5.03 -21.42
C SER A 23 -22.95 5.96 -22.52
N ASN A 24 -23.81 6.34 -23.43
CA ASN A 24 -23.47 7.33 -24.43
C ASN A 24 -23.35 8.72 -23.80
N LYS A 25 -22.39 9.49 -24.28
CA LYS A 25 -22.29 10.92 -24.02
C LYS A 25 -23.49 11.63 -24.61
N THR A 26 -24.03 12.59 -23.89
CA THR A 26 -25.09 13.52 -24.36
C THR A 26 -24.63 14.97 -24.22
N ASP A 27 -25.21 15.88 -24.97
CA ASP A 27 -24.82 17.30 -25.00
C ASP A 27 -25.11 18.05 -23.69
N ILE A 28 -25.89 17.44 -22.77
CA ILE A 28 -26.16 18.04 -21.46
C ILE A 28 -24.98 17.96 -20.50
N TYR A 29 -24.02 17.02 -20.77
CA TYR A 29 -22.89 16.80 -19.91
C TYR A 29 -21.71 17.71 -20.22
N LYS A 30 -21.14 18.31 -19.16
CA LYS A 30 -19.86 18.99 -19.14
C LYS A 30 -18.86 18.14 -18.42
N GLY A 31 -17.59 18.21 -18.83
CA GLY A 31 -16.49 17.46 -18.21
C GLY A 31 -15.83 18.27 -17.10
N TYR A 32 -15.65 17.64 -15.94
CA TYR A 32 -14.93 18.22 -14.81
C TYR A 32 -13.91 17.22 -14.27
N LYS A 33 -12.65 17.63 -14.24
CA LYS A 33 -11.56 16.84 -13.68
C LYS A 33 -11.32 17.20 -12.23
N ILE A 34 -11.36 16.19 -11.38
CA ILE A 34 -10.90 16.29 -9.99
C ILE A 34 -9.49 15.69 -9.92
N LYS A 35 -8.57 16.43 -9.29
CA LYS A 35 -7.20 15.97 -9.01
C LYS A 35 -6.94 16.01 -7.52
N ILE A 36 -6.55 14.88 -6.94
CA ILE A 36 -6.01 14.79 -5.59
C ILE A 36 -4.51 14.66 -5.72
N THR A 37 -3.76 15.57 -5.12
CA THR A 37 -2.29 15.66 -5.19
C THR A 37 -1.68 16.11 -3.88
N GLY A 38 -0.36 16.15 -3.78
CA GLY A 38 0.35 16.66 -2.61
C GLY A 38 0.39 15.71 -1.41
N LEU A 39 -0.01 14.44 -1.60
CA LEU A 39 0.13 13.43 -0.54
C LEU A 39 1.56 12.92 -0.45
N ARG A 40 1.99 12.59 0.76
CA ARG A 40 3.35 12.13 1.02
C ARG A 40 3.65 10.77 0.39
N GLY A 41 2.66 9.85 0.33
CA GLY A 41 2.86 8.48 -0.11
C GLY A 41 3.84 7.71 0.77
N GLY A 42 4.48 6.69 0.21
CA GLY A 42 5.50 5.89 0.89
C GLY A 42 5.44 4.42 0.54
N HIS A 43 6.30 3.62 1.17
CA HIS A 43 6.34 2.18 0.99
C HIS A 43 5.14 1.50 1.66
N SER A 44 4.44 0.60 0.95
CA SER A 44 3.22 -0.08 1.46
C SER A 44 3.44 -1.01 2.65
N GLY A 45 4.68 -1.29 3.01
CA GLY A 45 5.05 -2.04 4.22
C GLY A 45 5.57 -1.11 5.32
N GLU A 46 6.70 -0.46 5.10
CA GLU A 46 7.41 0.34 6.10
C GLU A 46 6.68 1.60 6.54
N ASP A 47 5.81 2.14 5.69
CA ASP A 47 5.11 3.40 5.96
C ASP A 47 3.61 3.24 6.22
N ILE A 48 3.06 2.03 6.08
CA ILE A 48 1.61 1.78 6.14
C ILE A 48 1.00 2.14 7.50
N HIS A 49 1.80 2.03 8.58
CA HIS A 49 1.40 2.35 9.95
C HIS A 49 1.54 3.83 10.32
N LYS A 50 2.09 4.65 9.41
CA LYS A 50 2.40 6.07 9.70
C LYS A 50 1.23 7.02 9.45
N GLY A 51 0.01 6.52 9.31
CA GLY A 51 -1.20 7.35 9.14
C GLY A 51 -1.23 8.16 7.84
N ARG A 52 -0.49 7.75 6.80
CA ARG A 52 -0.46 8.47 5.52
C ARG A 52 -1.73 8.24 4.72
N ALA A 53 -2.27 9.31 4.17
CA ALA A 53 -3.45 9.25 3.31
C ALA A 53 -3.16 8.48 2.02
N ASN A 54 -4.16 7.70 1.57
CA ASN A 54 -4.18 7.02 0.28
C ASN A 54 -5.10 7.79 -0.68
N ALA A 55 -4.57 8.26 -1.81
CA ALA A 55 -5.32 9.08 -2.77
C ALA A 55 -6.54 8.37 -3.35
N ASN A 56 -6.48 7.05 -3.58
CA ASN A 56 -7.61 6.27 -4.09
C ASN A 56 -8.77 6.25 -3.09
N ILE A 57 -8.46 6.09 -1.82
CA ILE A 57 -9.47 6.09 -0.74
C ILE A 57 -10.08 7.48 -0.57
N LEU A 58 -9.26 8.54 -0.61
CA LEU A 58 -9.79 9.92 -0.57
C LEU A 58 -10.70 10.21 -1.75
N LEU A 59 -10.30 9.81 -2.96
CA LEU A 59 -11.12 10.00 -4.16
C LEU A 59 -12.47 9.29 -4.04
N ALA A 60 -12.49 8.03 -3.63
CA ALA A 60 -13.73 7.28 -3.49
C ALA A 60 -14.65 7.87 -2.41
N ASN A 61 -14.12 8.35 -1.29
CA ASN A 61 -14.91 9.02 -0.26
C ASN A 61 -15.51 10.34 -0.78
N LEU A 62 -14.75 11.13 -1.54
CA LEU A 62 -15.28 12.34 -2.19
C LEU A 62 -16.38 11.99 -3.18
N LEU A 63 -16.17 11.00 -4.05
CA LEU A 63 -17.17 10.54 -5.02
C LEU A 63 -18.43 10.00 -4.33
N ASN A 64 -18.28 9.34 -3.19
CA ASN A 64 -19.41 8.85 -2.40
C ASN A 64 -20.28 10.00 -1.85
N LEU A 65 -19.66 11.07 -1.35
CA LEU A 65 -20.40 12.28 -0.94
C LEU A 65 -21.07 12.97 -2.12
N LEU A 66 -20.40 13.03 -3.26
CA LEU A 66 -20.93 13.64 -4.48
C LEU A 66 -22.15 12.89 -5.01
N ARG A 67 -22.15 11.54 -5.07
CA ARG A 67 -23.27 10.76 -5.62
C ARG A 67 -24.58 10.90 -4.84
N GLU A 68 -24.53 11.39 -3.61
CA GLU A 68 -25.72 11.68 -2.81
C GLU A 68 -26.40 13.00 -3.20
N LYS A 69 -25.70 13.91 -3.88
CA LYS A 69 -26.15 15.25 -4.19
C LYS A 69 -26.20 15.57 -5.68
N VAL A 70 -25.36 14.91 -6.46
CA VAL A 70 -25.17 15.19 -7.89
C VAL A 70 -25.21 13.89 -8.67
N ASN A 71 -25.94 13.89 -9.80
CA ASN A 71 -25.87 12.79 -10.75
C ASN A 71 -24.69 13.01 -11.69
N PHE A 72 -23.80 12.04 -11.74
CA PHE A 72 -22.65 12.07 -12.63
C PHE A 72 -22.32 10.70 -13.20
N LEU A 73 -21.61 10.70 -14.32
CA LEU A 73 -20.92 9.55 -14.89
C LEU A 73 -19.41 9.80 -14.84
N ILE A 74 -18.61 8.76 -15.08
CA ILE A 74 -17.16 8.89 -15.14
C ILE A 74 -16.71 8.72 -16.59
N SER A 75 -15.88 9.65 -17.06
CA SER A 75 -15.21 9.58 -18.35
C SER A 75 -13.86 8.87 -18.25
N ASP A 76 -13.10 9.14 -17.18
CA ASP A 76 -11.82 8.52 -16.90
C ASP A 76 -11.55 8.51 -15.39
N ILE A 77 -10.86 7.48 -14.90
CA ILE A 77 -10.41 7.36 -13.51
C ILE A 77 -9.05 6.67 -13.46
N LYS A 78 -8.12 7.27 -12.70
CA LYS A 78 -6.81 6.70 -12.46
C LYS A 78 -6.29 7.15 -11.11
N GLY A 79 -5.72 6.20 -10.32
CA GLY A 79 -5.04 6.53 -9.08
C GLY A 79 -3.94 5.55 -8.75
N GLY A 80 -2.81 6.09 -8.31
CA GLY A 80 -1.58 5.34 -8.09
C GLY A 80 -0.95 4.78 -9.36
N ASN A 81 0.28 4.31 -9.24
CA ASN A 81 1.05 3.74 -10.36
C ASN A 81 1.81 2.46 -9.98
N PHE A 82 1.78 2.10 -8.72
CA PHE A 82 2.57 0.97 -8.22
C PHE A 82 1.98 0.42 -6.91
N ARG A 83 1.59 -0.86 -6.92
CA ARG A 83 0.92 -1.51 -5.77
C ARG A 83 1.72 -1.46 -4.47
N LEU A 84 3.06 -1.45 -4.56
CA LEU A 84 3.96 -1.42 -3.39
C LEU A 84 4.17 -0.01 -2.80
N ALA A 85 3.50 0.99 -3.36
CA ALA A 85 3.53 2.37 -2.85
C ALA A 85 2.13 2.81 -2.40
N ILE A 86 2.06 3.59 -1.33
CA ILE A 86 0.85 4.30 -0.91
C ILE A 86 0.60 5.40 -1.95
N PRO A 87 -0.56 5.41 -2.65
CA PRO A 87 -0.85 6.37 -3.71
C PRO A 87 -0.80 7.82 -3.23
N ARG A 88 -0.04 8.64 -3.94
CA ARG A 88 0.09 10.09 -3.68
C ARG A 88 -0.86 10.94 -4.49
N GLU A 89 -1.41 10.37 -5.55
CA GLU A 89 -2.23 11.07 -6.53
C GLU A 89 -3.37 10.18 -7.01
N ALA A 90 -4.52 10.82 -7.28
CA ALA A 90 -5.64 10.19 -7.96
C ALA A 90 -6.38 11.22 -8.80
N PHE A 91 -6.94 10.80 -9.92
CA PHE A 91 -7.61 11.63 -10.91
C PHE A 91 -8.92 10.98 -11.32
N VAL A 92 -9.94 11.82 -11.54
CA VAL A 92 -11.20 11.40 -12.16
C VAL A 92 -11.71 12.51 -13.03
N THR A 93 -12.24 12.19 -14.20
CA THR A 93 -13.00 13.13 -15.04
C THR A 93 -14.47 12.73 -14.99
N LEU A 94 -15.28 13.60 -14.41
CA LEU A 94 -16.72 13.45 -14.26
C LEU A 94 -17.45 14.09 -15.42
N ALA A 95 -18.56 13.46 -15.83
CA ALA A 95 -19.55 14.02 -16.72
C ALA A 95 -20.81 14.34 -15.91
N LEU A 96 -21.15 15.61 -15.74
CA LEU A 96 -22.34 16.09 -15.02
C LEU A 96 -22.98 17.27 -15.73
N GLU A 97 -24.22 17.59 -15.37
CA GLU A 97 -24.91 18.76 -15.91
C GLU A 97 -24.29 20.05 -15.36
N GLU A 98 -24.20 21.09 -16.18
CA GLU A 98 -23.58 22.38 -15.81
C GLU A 98 -24.20 23.02 -14.56
N LYS A 99 -25.50 22.81 -14.33
CA LYS A 99 -26.20 23.30 -13.14
C LYS A 99 -25.64 22.76 -11.82
N ASP A 100 -24.98 21.61 -11.85
CA ASP A 100 -24.43 20.92 -10.69
C ASP A 100 -22.94 21.26 -10.43
N ALA A 101 -22.34 22.10 -11.31
CA ALA A 101 -20.91 22.43 -11.21
C ALA A 101 -20.53 23.16 -9.92
N ASP A 102 -21.35 24.05 -9.42
CA ASP A 102 -21.09 24.78 -8.20
C ASP A 102 -21.23 23.85 -6.97
N THR A 103 -22.22 22.96 -6.98
CA THR A 103 -22.36 21.90 -5.94
C THR A 103 -21.13 21.01 -5.90
N LEU A 104 -20.59 20.59 -7.06
CA LEU A 104 -19.35 19.84 -7.15
C LEU A 104 -18.18 20.59 -6.49
N LYS A 105 -17.98 21.87 -6.81
CA LYS A 105 -16.88 22.69 -6.26
C LYS A 105 -17.01 22.87 -4.76
N ASP A 106 -18.22 23.14 -4.27
CA ASP A 106 -18.48 23.37 -2.83
C ASP A 106 -18.22 22.09 -2.01
N ILE A 107 -18.71 20.94 -2.45
CA ILE A 107 -18.46 19.64 -1.80
C ILE A 107 -16.97 19.34 -1.81
N THR A 108 -16.29 19.53 -2.95
CA THR A 108 -14.85 19.26 -3.07
C THR A 108 -14.04 20.15 -2.14
N LYS A 109 -14.35 21.45 -2.06
CA LYS A 109 -13.68 22.39 -1.17
C LYS A 109 -13.89 22.04 0.32
N HIS A 110 -15.10 21.66 0.69
CA HIS A 110 -15.40 21.23 2.06
C HIS A 110 -14.66 19.94 2.40
N PHE A 111 -14.69 18.96 1.50
CA PHE A 111 -13.97 17.69 1.67
C PHE A 111 -12.45 17.90 1.81
N GLU A 112 -11.84 18.78 0.99
CA GLU A 112 -10.41 19.12 1.12
C GLU A 112 -10.09 19.68 2.50
N TYR A 113 -10.92 20.60 3.00
CA TYR A 113 -10.74 21.19 4.32
C TYR A 113 -10.80 20.13 5.45
N GLU A 114 -11.78 19.22 5.42
CA GLU A 114 -11.87 18.15 6.42
C GLU A 114 -10.74 17.13 6.27
N ALA A 115 -10.36 16.76 5.06
CA ALA A 115 -9.25 15.85 4.82
C ALA A 115 -7.91 16.42 5.33
N LYS A 116 -7.66 17.72 5.16
CA LYS A 116 -6.48 18.41 5.72
C LYS A 116 -6.43 18.36 7.24
N LYS A 117 -7.56 18.42 7.92
CA LYS A 117 -7.60 18.26 9.40
C LYS A 117 -7.29 16.82 9.83
N ILE A 118 -7.88 15.83 9.13
CA ILE A 118 -7.67 14.42 9.45
C ILE A 118 -6.20 14.01 9.26
N TYR A 119 -5.55 14.55 8.22
CA TYR A 119 -4.18 14.21 7.85
C TYR A 119 -3.19 15.37 8.07
N GLU A 120 -3.44 16.19 9.08
CA GLU A 120 -2.65 17.40 9.39
C GLU A 120 -1.14 17.16 9.46
N GLU A 121 -0.73 16.04 10.07
CA GLU A 121 0.68 15.68 10.22
C GLU A 121 1.29 14.99 9.00
N THR A 122 0.45 14.37 8.14
CA THR A 122 0.95 13.46 7.09
C THR A 122 0.64 13.92 5.67
N ALA A 123 -0.21 14.94 5.49
CA ALA A 123 -0.63 15.44 4.17
C ALA A 123 -0.71 16.99 4.14
N VAL A 124 0.33 17.67 4.60
CA VAL A 124 0.41 19.15 4.68
C VAL A 124 0.17 19.81 3.32
N ASP A 125 0.66 19.18 2.25
CA ASP A 125 0.57 19.71 0.87
C ASP A 125 -0.65 19.20 0.09
N LEU A 126 -1.60 18.52 0.75
CA LEU A 126 -2.82 18.01 0.11
C LEU A 126 -3.55 19.12 -0.62
N LYS A 127 -3.86 18.87 -1.89
CA LYS A 127 -4.69 19.72 -2.76
C LYS A 127 -5.71 18.85 -3.48
N ILE A 128 -6.96 19.38 -3.55
CA ILE A 128 -8.02 18.79 -4.36
C ILE A 128 -8.53 19.87 -5.31
N GLU A 129 -8.17 19.74 -6.57
CA GLU A 129 -8.47 20.74 -7.59
C GLU A 129 -9.59 20.26 -8.52
N VAL A 130 -10.49 21.16 -8.87
CA VAL A 130 -11.52 20.94 -9.89
C VAL A 130 -11.25 21.86 -11.07
N SER A 131 -11.20 21.30 -12.27
CA SER A 131 -11.05 22.05 -13.53
C SER A 131 -11.97 21.48 -14.59
N GLU A 132 -12.30 22.26 -15.61
CA GLU A 132 -12.96 21.73 -16.80
C GLU A 132 -12.03 20.76 -17.55
N ASP A 133 -12.62 19.73 -18.17
CA ASP A 133 -11.90 18.74 -18.96
C ASP A 133 -12.77 18.22 -20.11
N ASN A 134 -12.15 17.61 -21.10
CA ASN A 134 -12.85 16.97 -22.20
C ASN A 134 -13.41 15.60 -21.78
N LEU A 135 -14.59 15.28 -22.27
CA LEU A 135 -15.20 13.97 -22.07
C LEU A 135 -14.85 13.03 -23.22
N ALA A 136 -14.62 11.76 -22.89
CA ALA A 136 -14.57 10.69 -23.87
C ALA A 136 -15.96 10.48 -24.53
N ASP A 137 -16.00 9.84 -25.68
CA ASP A 137 -17.24 9.54 -26.39
C ASP A 137 -18.14 8.54 -25.63
N LYS A 138 -17.52 7.64 -24.89
CA LYS A 138 -18.20 6.68 -24.00
C LYS A 138 -17.91 7.03 -22.55
N LEU A 139 -18.94 7.00 -21.73
CA LEU A 139 -18.86 7.27 -20.30
C LEU A 139 -19.15 5.98 -19.53
N LEU A 140 -18.49 5.77 -18.39
CA LEU A 140 -18.83 4.66 -17.51
C LEU A 140 -20.27 4.84 -17.02
N SER A 141 -21.09 3.79 -17.14
CA SER A 141 -22.49 3.83 -16.72
C SER A 141 -22.63 4.12 -15.22
N LYS A 142 -23.78 4.59 -14.80
CA LYS A 142 -24.08 4.83 -13.39
C LYS A 142 -23.83 3.57 -12.54
N ASN A 143 -24.21 2.39 -13.04
CA ASN A 143 -23.97 1.11 -12.38
C ASN A 143 -22.46 0.83 -12.19
N THR A 144 -21.65 1.08 -13.23
CA THR A 144 -20.20 0.93 -13.14
C THR A 144 -19.59 1.95 -12.16
N VAL A 145 -20.05 3.20 -12.18
CA VAL A 145 -19.60 4.24 -11.26
C VAL A 145 -19.87 3.84 -9.80
N ASP A 146 -21.07 3.37 -9.50
CA ASP A 146 -21.44 2.93 -8.16
C ASP A 146 -20.60 1.73 -7.72
N LYS A 147 -20.37 0.75 -8.60
CA LYS A 147 -19.48 -0.39 -8.33
C LYS A 147 -18.05 0.05 -8.03
N ILE A 148 -17.50 1.03 -8.77
CA ILE A 148 -16.14 1.55 -8.50
C ILE A 148 -16.05 2.16 -7.11
N ILE A 149 -16.99 3.04 -6.77
CA ILE A 149 -17.02 3.73 -5.48
C ILE A 149 -17.14 2.69 -4.34
N ASP A 150 -18.10 1.77 -4.46
CA ASP A 150 -18.34 0.73 -3.46
C ASP A 150 -17.15 -0.21 -3.33
N ALA A 151 -16.54 -0.65 -4.44
CA ALA A 151 -15.36 -1.50 -4.42
C ALA A 151 -14.19 -0.88 -3.67
N ILE A 152 -13.91 0.41 -3.92
CA ILE A 152 -12.80 1.12 -3.28
C ILE A 152 -13.08 1.31 -1.77
N ILE A 153 -14.30 1.74 -1.41
CA ILE A 153 -14.69 1.97 0.00
C ILE A 153 -14.67 0.67 0.82
N LEU A 154 -15.14 -0.43 0.24
CA LEU A 154 -15.18 -1.73 0.89
C LEU A 154 -13.82 -2.43 0.93
N SER A 155 -12.88 -2.05 0.07
CA SER A 155 -11.55 -2.65 0.01
C SER A 155 -10.78 -2.42 1.30
N PRO A 156 -10.21 -3.46 1.91
CA PRO A 156 -9.36 -3.28 3.08
C PRO A 156 -8.15 -2.42 2.69
N ASN A 157 -7.85 -1.41 3.50
CA ASN A 157 -6.69 -0.54 3.29
C ASN A 157 -6.11 -0.08 4.63
N GLY A 158 -4.79 -0.05 4.74
CA GLY A 158 -4.09 0.29 5.98
C GLY A 158 -3.71 -0.92 6.82
N VAL A 159 -3.38 -0.68 8.08
CA VAL A 159 -3.04 -1.72 9.07
C VAL A 159 -4.29 -2.50 9.45
N SER A 160 -4.21 -3.82 9.41
CA SER A 160 -5.28 -4.74 9.85
C SER A 160 -5.01 -5.29 11.25
N SER A 161 -3.77 -5.66 11.56
CA SER A 161 -3.37 -6.16 12.88
C SER A 161 -1.90 -5.85 13.21
N MET A 162 -1.55 -5.95 14.49
CA MET A 162 -0.22 -5.66 15.03
C MET A 162 0.30 -6.84 15.84
N ILE A 163 1.61 -7.06 15.87
CA ILE A 163 2.29 -7.89 16.86
C ILE A 163 2.72 -6.97 18.00
N GLY A 164 1.92 -6.92 19.08
CA GLY A 164 2.14 -5.96 20.17
C GLY A 164 3.47 -6.11 20.89
N SER A 165 3.96 -7.35 21.10
CA SER A 165 5.24 -7.62 21.75
C SER A 165 6.47 -7.13 20.97
N LEU A 166 6.35 -6.99 19.65
CA LEU A 166 7.41 -6.52 18.75
C LEU A 166 7.15 -5.08 18.25
N ASN A 167 5.98 -4.52 18.55
CA ASN A 167 5.53 -3.24 18.02
C ASN A 167 5.65 -3.13 16.48
N VAL A 168 5.33 -4.21 15.78
CA VAL A 168 5.39 -4.29 14.31
C VAL A 168 4.02 -4.61 13.73
N VAL A 169 3.74 -4.12 12.53
CA VAL A 169 2.54 -4.47 11.78
C VAL A 169 2.57 -5.97 11.47
N GLU A 170 1.50 -6.68 11.85
CA GLU A 170 1.34 -8.09 11.52
C GLU A 170 0.76 -8.25 10.12
N SER A 171 -0.36 -7.55 9.84
CA SER A 171 -0.99 -7.58 8.53
C SER A 171 -1.50 -6.23 8.10
N SER A 172 -1.45 -5.99 6.80
CA SER A 172 -1.90 -4.77 6.15
C SER A 172 -2.36 -5.02 4.73
N SER A 173 -3.07 -4.04 4.19
CA SER A 173 -3.48 -3.98 2.80
C SER A 173 -3.25 -2.57 2.26
N ASN A 174 -2.82 -2.46 1.01
CA ASN A 174 -2.65 -1.17 0.32
C ASN A 174 -3.31 -1.23 -1.05
N LEU A 175 -4.41 -0.49 -1.24
CA LEU A 175 -4.98 -0.28 -2.56
C LEU A 175 -4.08 0.68 -3.35
N GLY A 176 -3.14 0.10 -4.09
CA GLY A 176 -2.06 0.82 -4.74
C GLY A 176 -2.42 1.42 -6.09
N GLU A 177 -3.33 0.78 -6.83
CA GLU A 177 -3.70 1.25 -8.17
C GLU A 177 -5.20 1.10 -8.42
N VAL A 178 -5.79 2.09 -9.08
CA VAL A 178 -7.16 2.07 -9.63
C VAL A 178 -7.10 2.62 -11.05
N TYR A 179 -7.62 1.88 -12.02
CA TYR A 179 -7.68 2.33 -13.42
C TYR A 179 -8.70 1.54 -14.23
N VAL A 180 -9.03 2.07 -15.42
CA VAL A 180 -9.84 1.38 -16.43
C VAL A 180 -8.96 1.00 -17.62
N LYS A 181 -9.05 -0.25 -18.04
CA LYS A 181 -8.32 -0.77 -19.19
C LYS A 181 -9.06 -1.94 -19.82
N ASP A 182 -9.07 -2.03 -21.17
CA ASP A 182 -9.62 -3.16 -21.92
C ASP A 182 -11.05 -3.56 -21.47
N ASP A 183 -11.92 -2.55 -21.28
CA ASP A 183 -13.31 -2.68 -20.80
C ASP A 183 -13.45 -3.31 -19.40
N TYR A 184 -12.41 -3.20 -18.56
CA TYR A 184 -12.43 -3.59 -17.14
C TYR A 184 -11.97 -2.45 -16.24
N VAL A 185 -12.58 -2.38 -15.06
CA VAL A 185 -12.02 -1.65 -13.91
C VAL A 185 -11.04 -2.56 -13.20
N TYR A 186 -9.89 -2.03 -12.83
CA TYR A 186 -8.85 -2.72 -12.05
C TYR A 186 -8.66 -2.04 -10.71
N LEU A 187 -8.65 -2.82 -9.63
CA LEU A 187 -8.20 -2.45 -8.30
C LEU A 187 -7.04 -3.34 -7.93
N VAL A 188 -5.83 -2.80 -7.89
CA VAL A 188 -4.61 -3.55 -7.59
C VAL A 188 -4.17 -3.27 -6.17
N THR A 189 -4.13 -4.31 -5.37
CA THR A 189 -3.86 -4.25 -3.93
C THR A 189 -2.64 -5.08 -3.59
N GLU A 190 -1.80 -4.59 -2.68
CA GLU A 190 -0.77 -5.39 -2.02
C GLU A 190 -1.26 -5.78 -0.63
N ILE A 191 -1.31 -7.06 -0.34
CA ILE A 191 -1.57 -7.61 1.00
C ILE A 191 -0.26 -8.10 1.57
N ARG A 192 0.03 -7.72 2.82
CA ARG A 192 1.18 -8.19 3.59
C ARG A 192 0.71 -8.79 4.90
N ALA A 193 1.34 -9.90 5.31
CA ALA A 193 1.09 -10.51 6.61
C ALA A 193 2.27 -11.37 7.06
N THR A 194 2.50 -11.41 8.37
CA THR A 194 3.44 -12.35 8.98
C THR A 194 2.84 -13.74 9.04
N PHE A 195 1.53 -13.84 9.31
CA PHE A 195 0.82 -15.12 9.34
C PHE A 195 -0.04 -15.28 8.09
N GLU A 196 0.15 -16.40 7.37
CA GLU A 196 -0.57 -16.67 6.12
C GLU A 196 -2.08 -16.63 6.27
N LYS A 197 -2.63 -17.07 7.40
CA LYS A 197 -4.08 -17.02 7.65
C LYS A 197 -4.64 -15.60 7.64
N ASN A 198 -3.89 -14.62 8.16
CA ASN A 198 -4.32 -13.22 8.12
C ASN A 198 -4.21 -12.64 6.70
N ARG A 199 -3.19 -13.06 5.93
CA ARG A 199 -3.13 -12.78 4.49
C ARG A 199 -4.38 -13.31 3.78
N ASP A 200 -4.74 -14.56 4.05
CA ASP A 200 -5.90 -15.21 3.44
C ASP A 200 -7.22 -14.54 3.84
N TYR A 201 -7.35 -14.05 5.07
CA TYR A 201 -8.54 -13.27 5.48
C TYR A 201 -8.68 -11.97 4.69
N LEU A 202 -7.59 -11.24 4.47
CA LEU A 202 -7.61 -10.02 3.67
C LEU A 202 -7.91 -10.33 2.20
N TYR A 203 -7.30 -11.37 1.64
CA TYR A 203 -7.58 -11.87 0.30
C TYR A 203 -9.06 -12.23 0.13
N ASN A 204 -9.63 -12.97 1.08
CA ASN A 204 -11.02 -13.38 1.03
C ASN A 204 -12.00 -12.20 1.14
N LYS A 205 -11.67 -11.12 1.87
CA LYS A 205 -12.47 -9.89 1.86
C LYS A 205 -12.57 -9.30 0.45
N ILE A 206 -11.44 -9.19 -0.25
CA ILE A 206 -11.42 -8.68 -1.63
C ILE A 206 -12.15 -9.66 -2.57
N ALA A 207 -12.01 -10.96 -2.38
CA ALA A 207 -12.72 -11.96 -3.16
C ALA A 207 -14.26 -11.84 -3.02
N LEU A 208 -14.73 -11.55 -1.81
CA LEU A 208 -16.16 -11.30 -1.58
C LEU A 208 -16.64 -10.04 -2.30
N ILE A 209 -15.87 -8.96 -2.29
CA ILE A 209 -16.19 -7.74 -3.05
C ILE A 209 -16.32 -8.10 -4.54
N GLY A 210 -15.34 -8.81 -5.10
CA GLY A 210 -15.40 -9.29 -6.48
C GLY A 210 -16.65 -10.09 -6.79
N LYS A 211 -16.99 -11.05 -5.92
CA LYS A 211 -18.19 -11.87 -6.06
C LYS A 211 -19.48 -11.03 -6.13
N TYR A 212 -19.63 -10.04 -5.24
CA TYR A 212 -20.82 -9.17 -5.22
C TYR A 212 -20.89 -8.21 -6.39
N LEU A 213 -19.77 -7.78 -6.92
CA LEU A 213 -19.69 -6.85 -8.05
C LEU A 213 -19.70 -7.56 -9.42
N GLY A 214 -19.70 -8.91 -9.43
CA GLY A 214 -19.59 -9.69 -10.67
C GLY A 214 -18.19 -9.61 -11.28
N GLY A 215 -17.16 -9.45 -10.45
CA GLY A 215 -15.77 -9.38 -10.85
C GLY A 215 -14.99 -10.66 -10.63
N GLU A 216 -13.75 -10.66 -11.09
CA GLU A 216 -12.76 -11.71 -10.96
C GLU A 216 -11.61 -11.27 -10.08
N LEU A 217 -11.07 -12.19 -9.30
CA LEU A 217 -9.90 -11.95 -8.47
C LEU A 217 -8.72 -12.82 -8.91
N ARG A 218 -7.55 -12.22 -9.03
CA ARG A 218 -6.31 -12.92 -9.33
C ARG A 218 -5.23 -12.54 -8.31
N GLY A 219 -4.68 -13.54 -7.60
CA GLY A 219 -3.45 -13.40 -6.82
C GLY A 219 -2.21 -13.58 -7.69
N PHE A 220 -1.16 -12.79 -7.43
CA PHE A 220 0.11 -12.87 -8.16
C PHE A 220 1.29 -12.42 -7.30
N SER A 221 2.50 -12.79 -7.71
CA SER A 221 3.75 -12.40 -7.02
C SER A 221 3.72 -12.66 -5.51
N ALA A 222 3.18 -13.81 -5.10
CA ALA A 222 3.20 -14.21 -3.70
C ALA A 222 4.64 -14.51 -3.25
N TYR A 223 4.96 -14.09 -2.02
CA TYR A 223 6.23 -14.39 -1.36
C TYR A 223 6.00 -14.77 0.09
N PRO A 224 6.82 -15.68 0.65
CA PRO A 224 6.63 -16.21 1.99
C PRO A 224 7.03 -15.22 3.08
N SER A 225 6.50 -15.41 4.28
CA SER A 225 6.92 -14.73 5.49
C SER A 225 8.09 -15.45 6.15
N TRP A 226 8.77 -14.73 7.01
CA TRP A 226 9.74 -15.26 7.95
C TRP A 226 9.29 -14.90 9.37
N VAL A 227 8.63 -15.86 10.02
CA VAL A 227 8.05 -15.65 11.34
C VAL A 227 9.16 -15.54 12.38
N TYR A 228 9.10 -14.50 13.22
CA TYR A 228 10.02 -14.32 14.34
C TYR A 228 10.00 -15.52 15.29
N LYS A 229 11.18 -16.09 15.57
CA LYS A 229 11.37 -17.15 16.56
C LYS A 229 11.83 -16.53 17.89
N PRO A 230 11.13 -16.78 19.02
CA PRO A 230 11.57 -16.30 20.34
C PRO A 230 12.96 -16.80 20.73
N HIS A 231 13.29 -18.04 20.36
CA HIS A 231 14.57 -18.69 20.63
C HIS A 231 15.33 -18.91 19.31
N SER A 232 16.60 -18.49 19.27
CA SER A 232 17.48 -18.60 18.09
C SER A 232 18.92 -18.63 18.58
N SER A 233 19.60 -19.79 18.44
CA SER A 233 20.99 -19.95 18.83
C SER A 233 21.92 -19.06 18.01
N LEU A 234 21.64 -18.91 16.72
CA LEU A 234 22.40 -18.02 15.84
C LEU A 234 22.30 -16.55 16.30
N ARG A 235 21.08 -16.09 16.66
CA ARG A 235 20.88 -14.74 17.19
C ARG A 235 21.56 -14.54 18.54
N ASP A 236 21.51 -15.52 19.43
CA ASP A 236 22.17 -15.47 20.73
C ASP A 236 23.69 -15.38 20.57
N THR A 237 24.30 -16.16 19.65
CA THR A 237 25.69 -16.04 19.26
C THR A 237 26.02 -14.67 18.70
N ALA A 238 25.19 -14.15 17.78
CA ALA A 238 25.38 -12.84 17.19
C ALA A 238 25.33 -11.73 18.25
N ASN A 239 24.36 -11.77 19.17
CA ASN A 239 24.25 -10.80 20.27
C ASN A 239 25.51 -10.78 21.15
N LYS A 240 26.01 -11.99 21.53
CA LYS A 240 27.23 -12.14 22.31
C LYS A 240 28.44 -11.55 21.58
N VAL A 241 28.65 -11.95 20.33
CA VAL A 241 29.76 -11.47 19.49
C VAL A 241 29.72 -9.95 19.32
N TYR A 242 28.53 -9.38 19.07
CA TYR A 242 28.40 -7.93 18.92
C TYR A 242 28.79 -7.18 20.20
N SER A 243 28.32 -7.65 21.35
CA SER A 243 28.64 -7.07 22.65
C SER A 243 30.14 -7.15 22.96
N GLU A 244 30.80 -8.29 22.65
CA GLU A 244 32.24 -8.47 22.84
C GLU A 244 33.07 -7.54 21.92
N LEU A 245 32.65 -7.34 20.67
CA LEU A 245 33.37 -6.52 19.69
C LEU A 245 33.23 -5.02 19.90
N PHE A 246 32.02 -4.59 20.29
CA PHE A 246 31.66 -3.17 20.26
C PHE A 246 31.28 -2.59 21.62
N GLY A 247 31.13 -3.41 22.65
CA GLY A 247 30.75 -2.96 24.00
C GLY A 247 29.32 -2.49 24.13
N GLU A 248 28.46 -2.81 23.16
CA GLU A 248 27.06 -2.38 23.06
C GLU A 248 26.15 -3.57 22.83
N GLU A 249 24.86 -3.42 23.15
CA GLU A 249 23.84 -4.41 22.80
C GLU A 249 23.30 -4.11 21.40
N ILE A 250 23.16 -5.17 20.58
CA ILE A 250 22.49 -5.03 19.26
C ILE A 250 20.98 -5.24 19.41
N LYS A 251 20.20 -4.44 18.71
CA LYS A 251 18.74 -4.52 18.74
C LYS A 251 18.23 -5.61 17.81
N THR A 252 17.27 -6.41 18.29
CA THR A 252 16.55 -7.36 17.44
C THR A 252 15.21 -6.79 17.00
N LEU A 253 14.96 -6.80 15.71
CA LEU A 253 13.74 -6.26 15.08
C LEU A 253 13.06 -7.31 14.19
N ALA A 254 11.77 -7.11 13.97
CA ALA A 254 11.04 -7.68 12.85
C ALA A 254 10.53 -6.54 11.96
N VAL A 255 10.39 -6.79 10.65
CA VAL A 255 10.00 -5.77 9.68
C VAL A 255 8.75 -6.17 8.91
N HIS A 256 7.93 -5.19 8.57
CA HIS A 256 6.74 -5.40 7.73
C HIS A 256 7.07 -5.21 6.23
N ALA A 257 8.15 -5.86 5.80
CA ALA A 257 8.62 -5.92 4.42
C ALA A 257 9.07 -7.35 4.11
N GLY A 258 9.12 -7.75 2.85
CA GLY A 258 9.64 -9.07 2.45
C GLY A 258 11.17 -9.08 2.47
N LEU A 259 11.76 -10.17 2.97
CA LEU A 259 13.20 -10.42 2.94
C LEU A 259 13.49 -11.81 2.40
N GLU A 260 14.67 -11.99 1.82
CA GLU A 260 15.13 -13.25 1.23
C GLU A 260 15.18 -14.40 2.25
N CYS A 261 15.40 -14.10 3.53
CA CYS A 261 15.35 -15.08 4.61
C CYS A 261 14.02 -15.84 4.65
N GLY A 262 12.90 -15.16 4.30
CA GLY A 262 11.59 -15.81 4.17
C GLY A 262 11.60 -16.92 3.12
N CYS A 263 12.22 -16.66 1.96
CA CYS A 263 12.34 -17.65 0.90
C CYS A 263 13.22 -18.83 1.29
N PHE A 264 14.33 -18.60 2.01
CA PHE A 264 15.20 -19.68 2.48
C PHE A 264 14.50 -20.54 3.51
N VAL A 265 13.87 -19.93 4.52
CA VAL A 265 13.13 -20.65 5.57
C VAL A 265 11.97 -21.47 4.99
N ASP A 266 11.26 -20.94 3.96
CA ASP A 266 10.18 -21.65 3.27
C ASP A 266 10.70 -22.85 2.45
N LYS A 267 11.86 -22.74 1.80
CA LYS A 267 12.39 -23.76 0.89
C LYS A 267 13.22 -24.83 1.60
N ILE A 268 13.91 -24.47 2.66
CA ILE A 268 14.72 -25.42 3.43
C ILE A 268 13.81 -26.17 4.39
N GLN A 269 13.62 -27.45 4.14
CA GLN A 269 12.85 -28.32 5.04
C GLN A 269 13.63 -28.51 6.35
N GLY A 270 13.00 -28.19 7.46
CA GLY A 270 13.58 -28.30 8.79
C GLY A 270 13.50 -27.02 9.58
N ASP A 271 14.15 -27.01 10.73
CA ASP A 271 14.14 -25.86 11.64
C ASP A 271 15.32 -24.92 11.35
N MET A 272 15.30 -24.29 10.19
CA MET A 272 16.32 -23.31 9.81
C MET A 272 16.29 -22.12 10.75
N ASP A 273 17.44 -21.81 11.34
CA ASP A 273 17.67 -20.56 12.07
C ASP A 273 18.30 -19.52 11.14
N ALA A 274 17.79 -18.30 11.18
CA ALA A 274 18.21 -17.23 10.28
C ALA A 274 18.20 -15.87 10.99
N ILE A 275 19.14 -15.02 10.60
CA ILE A 275 19.18 -13.59 10.92
C ILE A 275 19.52 -12.80 9.66
N SER A 276 19.07 -11.54 9.58
CA SER A 276 19.51 -10.62 8.54
C SER A 276 20.27 -9.47 9.18
N ILE A 277 21.48 -9.24 8.69
CA ILE A 277 22.38 -8.15 9.10
C ILE A 277 22.86 -7.41 7.87
N GLY A 278 23.15 -6.13 7.98
CA GLY A 278 23.65 -5.35 6.88
C GLY A 278 24.17 -3.98 7.29
N PRO A 279 24.93 -3.33 6.40
CA PRO A 279 25.41 -1.98 6.62
C PRO A 279 24.28 -0.95 6.53
N ASN A 280 24.51 0.24 7.10
CA ASN A 280 23.59 1.34 6.98
C ASN A 280 23.51 1.82 5.53
N ALA A 281 22.29 1.87 5.01
CA ALA A 281 21.98 2.37 3.69
C ALA A 281 20.80 3.35 3.75
N TRP A 282 20.76 4.29 2.82
CA TRP A 282 19.71 5.31 2.72
C TRP A 282 19.21 5.42 1.30
N ASP A 283 17.98 5.91 1.18
CA ASP A 283 17.32 6.19 -0.10
C ASP A 283 17.26 4.97 -1.02
N LEU A 284 17.08 3.76 -0.44
CA LEU A 284 17.00 2.49 -1.14
C LEU A 284 16.00 2.54 -2.30
N HIS A 285 16.33 1.89 -3.42
CA HIS A 285 15.54 1.86 -4.64
C HIS A 285 15.35 3.23 -5.31
N SER A 286 16.26 4.17 -5.07
CA SER A 286 16.25 5.50 -5.68
C SER A 286 17.58 5.83 -6.36
N PRO A 287 17.63 6.82 -7.27
CA PRO A 287 18.89 7.32 -7.83
C PRO A 287 19.86 7.91 -6.81
N ASN A 288 19.39 8.21 -5.60
CA ASN A 288 20.17 8.77 -4.50
C ASN A 288 20.59 7.70 -3.47
N GLU A 289 20.43 6.43 -3.80
CA GLU A 289 20.83 5.33 -2.92
C GLU A 289 22.31 5.40 -2.57
N ARG A 290 22.60 5.23 -1.29
CA ARG A 290 23.95 5.34 -0.76
C ARG A 290 24.17 4.40 0.42
N LEU A 291 25.41 3.95 0.56
CA LEU A 291 25.88 3.00 1.55
C LEU A 291 26.96 3.65 2.42
N SER A 292 26.96 3.37 3.72
CA SER A 292 28.04 3.77 4.63
C SER A 292 29.24 2.84 4.51
N VAL A 293 30.41 3.36 4.14
CA VAL A 293 31.65 2.60 4.05
C VAL A 293 32.10 2.10 5.44
N SER A 294 32.07 2.96 6.46
CA SER A 294 32.44 2.60 7.84
C SER A 294 31.51 1.56 8.45
N SER A 295 30.20 1.66 8.15
CA SER A 295 29.22 0.65 8.57
C SER A 295 29.45 -0.69 7.87
N THR A 296 29.89 -0.69 6.61
CA THR A 296 30.23 -1.91 5.87
C THR A 296 31.43 -2.61 6.52
N GLU A 297 32.46 -1.89 6.92
CA GLU A 297 33.61 -2.44 7.64
C GLU A 297 33.19 -3.04 8.98
N LYS A 298 32.34 -2.34 9.74
CA LYS A 298 31.79 -2.82 11.01
C LYS A 298 31.01 -4.14 10.85
N VAL A 299 30.13 -4.20 9.84
CA VAL A 299 29.32 -5.40 9.55
C VAL A 299 30.20 -6.56 9.07
N TYR A 300 31.22 -6.30 8.24
CA TYR A 300 32.16 -7.32 7.79
C TYR A 300 32.90 -7.95 8.99
N LYS A 301 33.43 -7.12 9.90
CA LYS A 301 34.06 -7.60 11.13
C LYS A 301 33.10 -8.42 11.99
N PHE A 302 31.88 -7.94 12.15
CA PHE A 302 30.83 -8.63 12.90
C PHE A 302 30.50 -10.00 12.30
N LEU A 303 30.25 -10.08 10.99
CA LEU A 303 29.97 -11.33 10.28
C LEU A 303 31.12 -12.34 10.43
N THR A 304 32.37 -11.92 10.26
CA THR A 304 33.54 -12.78 10.38
C THR A 304 33.61 -13.42 11.77
N HIS A 305 33.39 -12.63 12.82
CA HIS A 305 33.43 -13.15 14.18
C HIS A 305 32.20 -14.03 14.52
N ILE A 306 31.03 -13.78 13.95
CA ILE A 306 29.89 -14.72 14.06
C ILE A 306 30.32 -16.08 13.50
N LEU A 307 30.86 -16.12 12.27
CA LEU A 307 31.27 -17.37 11.62
C LEU A 307 32.38 -18.14 12.39
N GLU A 308 33.27 -17.44 13.05
CA GLU A 308 34.30 -18.01 13.90
C GLU A 308 33.76 -18.62 15.22
N ASN A 309 32.55 -18.21 15.64
CA ASN A 309 31.89 -18.64 16.87
C ASN A 309 30.66 -19.52 16.64
N LEU A 310 30.43 -19.98 15.40
CA LEU A 310 29.44 -21.01 15.11
C LEU A 310 30.07 -22.39 15.27
N ASP A 311 29.47 -23.23 16.12
CA ASP A 311 29.83 -24.64 16.33
C ASP A 311 29.23 -25.55 15.25
#